data_ce291dc759a8f139257169c1dc8c8fe9
#
_entry.id   ce291dc759a8f139257169c1dc8c8fe9
#
_cell.length_a   1.000
_cell.length_b   1.000
_cell.length_c   1.000
_cell.angle_alpha   90.00
_cell.angle_beta   90.00
_cell.angle_gamma   90.00
#
_symmetry.space_group_name_H-M   'P 1'
#
loop_
_entity.id
_entity.type
_entity.pdbx_description
1 polymer ?
#
loop_
_entity_poly.entity_id
_entity_poly.type
_entity_poly.pdbx_seq_one_letter_code
_entity_poly.pdbx_strand_id
1 'polypeptide(L)'
;MNISNYLDAIAKPFQGIAPWILRLVLGTSFILHGYGKFPLPPERMVRMFESGGMPAPDVVASMVAIGEVAAGSAIILGGLLGAAGHLVTRLGGGAVVVIMTGAFYLAHSDWFITPKLFMSEQIFIFAL
;
A
#
# COMPACT_ATOMS: atom_id res chain seq x y z
N MET A 1 -26.19 6.20 31.62
CA MET A 1 -25.15 6.37 30.59
C MET A 1 -25.53 5.51 29.40
N ASN A 2 -25.58 6.07 28.21
CA ASN A 2 -25.89 5.35 26.98
C ASN A 2 -24.70 4.46 26.60
N ILE A 3 -24.96 3.28 26.01
CA ILE A 3 -23.92 2.34 25.55
C ILE A 3 -22.91 3.03 24.62
N SER A 4 -23.37 3.94 23.75
CA SER A 4 -22.47 4.68 22.86
C SER A 4 -21.46 5.53 23.62
N ASN A 5 -21.88 6.23 24.66
CA ASN A 5 -21.00 7.05 25.49
C ASN A 5 -19.95 6.21 26.24
N TYR A 6 -20.33 5.00 26.65
CA TYR A 6 -19.40 4.06 27.27
C TYR A 6 -18.36 3.55 26.27
N LEU A 7 -18.79 3.17 25.07
CA LEU A 7 -17.88 2.73 24.01
C LEU A 7 -16.96 3.86 23.55
N ASP A 8 -17.46 5.09 23.45
CA ASP A 8 -16.65 6.26 23.11
C ASP A 8 -15.59 6.55 24.17
N ALA A 9 -15.94 6.39 25.47
CA ALA A 9 -14.99 6.56 26.55
C ALA A 9 -13.85 5.53 26.51
N ILE A 10 -14.14 4.29 26.11
CA ILE A 10 -13.13 3.24 25.92
C ILE A 10 -12.27 3.52 24.67
N ALA A 11 -12.88 3.96 23.59
CA ALA A 11 -12.20 4.18 22.31
C ALA A 11 -11.32 5.45 22.32
N LYS A 12 -11.72 6.47 23.05
CA LYS A 12 -11.07 7.79 23.05
C LYS A 12 -9.55 7.77 23.25
N PRO A 13 -8.97 7.02 24.20
CA PRO A 13 -7.52 6.99 24.39
C PRO A 13 -6.77 6.34 23.22
N PHE A 14 -7.46 5.55 22.38
CA PHE A 14 -6.85 4.84 21.24
C PHE A 14 -6.99 5.58 19.92
N GLN A 15 -7.78 6.65 19.86
CA GLN A 15 -8.04 7.39 18.61
C GLN A 15 -6.78 7.96 17.97
N GLY A 16 -5.78 8.34 18.77
CA GLY A 16 -4.49 8.82 18.24
C GLY A 16 -3.56 7.69 17.79
N ILE A 17 -3.74 6.48 18.30
CA ILE A 17 -2.87 5.33 18.03
C ILE A 17 -3.32 4.59 16.76
N ALA A 18 -4.63 4.46 16.54
CA ALA A 18 -5.16 3.69 15.41
C ALA A 18 -4.63 4.16 14.04
N PRO A 19 -4.58 5.46 13.72
CA PRO A 19 -3.97 5.93 12.47
C PRO A 19 -2.50 5.57 12.33
N TRP A 20 -1.75 5.56 13.44
CA TRP A 20 -0.33 5.20 13.44
C TRP A 20 -0.12 3.72 13.24
N ILE A 21 -0.96 2.85 13.78
CA ILE A 21 -0.92 1.41 13.51
C ILE A 21 -1.10 1.16 12.02
N LEU A 22 -2.11 1.78 11.39
CA LEU A 22 -2.35 1.67 9.95
C LEU A 22 -1.15 2.17 9.13
N ARG A 23 -0.57 3.32 9.49
CA ARG A 23 0.60 3.87 8.79
C ARG A 23 1.80 2.93 8.86
N LEU A 24 2.09 2.40 10.05
CA LEU A 24 3.23 1.52 10.26
C LEU A 24 3.03 0.17 9.54
N VAL A 25 1.87 -0.43 9.66
CA VAL A 25 1.59 -1.72 9.01
C VAL A 25 1.62 -1.57 7.49
N LEU A 26 0.85 -0.64 6.95
CA LEU A 26 0.76 -0.41 5.51
C LEU A 26 2.09 0.11 4.93
N GLY A 27 2.68 1.11 5.54
CA GLY A 27 3.92 1.71 5.07
C GLY A 27 5.09 0.73 5.09
N THR A 28 5.26 0.00 6.19
CA THR A 28 6.32 -1.02 6.31
C THR A 28 6.12 -2.15 5.32
N SER A 29 4.89 -2.63 5.15
CA SER A 29 4.55 -3.68 4.17
C SER A 29 4.97 -3.25 2.77
N PHE A 30 4.63 -2.03 2.35
CA PHE A 30 4.98 -1.50 1.03
C PHE A 30 6.49 -1.30 0.85
N ILE A 31 7.19 -0.79 1.87
CA ILE A 31 8.65 -0.64 1.83
C ILE A 31 9.32 -2.00 1.65
N LEU A 32 8.94 -2.98 2.44
CA LEU A 32 9.53 -4.32 2.35
C LEU A 32 9.21 -5.00 1.01
N HIS A 33 8.00 -4.80 0.50
CA HIS A 33 7.57 -5.34 -0.79
C HIS A 33 8.36 -4.76 -1.96
N GLY A 34 8.54 -3.44 -1.95
CA GLY A 34 9.35 -2.75 -2.95
C GLY A 34 10.84 -3.08 -2.80
N TYR A 35 11.35 -3.08 -1.57
CA TYR A 35 12.75 -3.40 -1.30
C TYR A 35 13.13 -4.81 -1.75
N GLY A 36 12.25 -5.79 -1.55
CA GLY A 36 12.48 -7.18 -1.99
C GLY A 36 12.57 -7.35 -3.52
N LYS A 37 12.25 -6.31 -4.29
CA LYS A 37 12.38 -6.30 -5.75
C LYS A 37 13.72 -5.78 -6.26
N PHE A 38 14.57 -5.27 -5.37
CA PHE A 38 15.92 -4.85 -5.74
C PHE A 38 16.87 -6.07 -5.82
N PRO A 39 17.92 -6.06 -6.69
CA PRO A 39 18.33 -4.97 -7.58
C PRO A 39 17.40 -4.77 -8.78
N LEU A 40 17.40 -3.55 -9.36
CA LEU A 40 16.59 -3.19 -10.51
C LEU A 40 17.29 -3.53 -11.84
N PRO A 41 16.52 -3.95 -12.86
CA PRO A 41 15.07 -4.22 -12.87
C PRO A 41 14.74 -5.56 -12.20
N PRO A 42 13.54 -5.70 -11.56
CA PRO A 42 13.13 -6.97 -10.93
C PRO A 42 12.77 -8.01 -11.99
N GLU A 43 13.67 -8.93 -12.26
CA GLU A 43 13.59 -9.89 -13.38
C GLU A 43 12.28 -10.68 -13.43
N ARG A 44 11.77 -11.12 -12.27
CA ARG A 44 10.53 -11.90 -12.21
C ARG A 44 9.33 -11.08 -12.69
N MET A 45 9.26 -9.82 -12.30
CA MET A 45 8.21 -8.91 -12.70
C MET A 45 8.34 -8.50 -14.16
N VAL A 46 9.57 -8.28 -14.63
CA VAL A 46 9.87 -8.01 -16.04
C VAL A 46 9.34 -9.13 -16.93
N ARG A 47 9.68 -10.39 -16.62
CA ARG A 47 9.19 -11.55 -17.39
C ARG A 47 7.66 -11.65 -17.38
N MET A 48 7.03 -11.35 -16.27
CA MET A 48 5.56 -11.35 -16.17
C MET A 48 4.95 -10.26 -17.06
N PHE A 49 5.53 -9.08 -17.09
CA PHE A 49 5.06 -7.97 -17.92
C PHE A 49 5.30 -8.21 -19.40
N GLU A 50 6.44 -8.80 -19.77
CA GLU A 50 6.74 -9.23 -21.13
C GLU A 50 5.72 -10.23 -21.65
N SER A 51 5.42 -11.26 -20.86
CA SER A 51 4.43 -12.27 -21.23
C SER A 51 3.01 -11.70 -21.39
N GLY A 52 2.71 -10.61 -20.68
CA GLY A 52 1.45 -9.86 -20.78
C GLY A 52 1.44 -8.84 -21.94
N GLY A 53 2.53 -8.72 -22.70
CA GLY A 53 2.63 -7.77 -23.82
C GLY A 53 2.79 -6.30 -23.40
N MET A 54 3.27 -6.04 -22.18
CA MET A 54 3.46 -4.67 -21.69
C MET A 54 4.66 -4.00 -22.39
N PRO A 55 4.52 -2.77 -22.88
CA PRO A 55 5.65 -2.03 -23.43
C PRO A 55 6.64 -1.62 -22.35
N ALA A 56 7.95 -1.66 -22.66
CA ALA A 56 9.04 -1.32 -21.74
C ALA A 56 8.91 -1.98 -20.33
N PRO A 57 8.82 -3.33 -20.27
CA PRO A 57 8.50 -4.04 -19.04
C PRO A 57 9.52 -3.83 -17.93
N ASP A 58 10.78 -3.66 -18.27
CA ASP A 58 11.89 -3.36 -17.35
C ASP A 58 11.74 -1.99 -16.66
N VAL A 59 11.34 -0.97 -17.42
CA VAL A 59 11.06 0.37 -16.90
C VAL A 59 9.86 0.36 -15.99
N VAL A 60 8.75 -0.25 -16.43
CA VAL A 60 7.51 -0.31 -15.63
C VAL A 60 7.73 -1.10 -14.35
N ALA A 61 8.41 -2.23 -14.41
CA ALA A 61 8.71 -3.05 -13.24
C ALA A 61 9.60 -2.29 -12.22
N SER A 62 10.58 -1.55 -12.71
CA SER A 62 11.43 -0.71 -11.87
C SER A 62 10.65 0.44 -11.22
N MET A 63 9.76 1.09 -11.97
CA MET A 63 8.89 2.14 -11.44
C MET A 63 7.94 1.62 -10.35
N VAL A 64 7.41 0.41 -10.50
CA VAL A 64 6.58 -0.23 -9.47
C VAL A 64 7.39 -0.45 -8.20
N ALA A 65 8.58 -1.03 -8.29
CA ALA A 65 9.44 -1.29 -7.14
C ALA A 65 9.80 0.01 -6.38
N ILE A 66 10.20 1.05 -7.10
CA ILE A 66 10.51 2.37 -6.54
C ILE A 66 9.24 3.01 -5.96
N GLY A 67 8.14 2.92 -6.68
CA GLY A 67 6.85 3.47 -6.26
C GLY A 67 6.33 2.86 -4.97
N GLU A 68 6.52 1.56 -4.75
CA GLU A 68 6.14 0.88 -3.51
C GLU A 68 6.94 1.42 -2.31
N VAL A 69 8.26 1.53 -2.45
CA VAL A 69 9.11 2.09 -1.38
C VAL A 69 8.75 3.55 -1.12
N ALA A 70 8.58 4.34 -2.16
CA ALA A 70 8.21 5.75 -2.04
C ALA A 70 6.84 5.94 -1.40
N ALA A 71 5.84 5.16 -1.82
CA ALA A 71 4.48 5.22 -1.28
C ALA A 71 4.44 4.82 0.20
N GLY A 72 5.11 3.72 0.57
CA GLY A 72 5.20 3.28 1.97
C GLY A 72 5.89 4.31 2.85
N SER A 73 6.99 4.88 2.37
CA SER A 73 7.71 5.95 3.07
C SER A 73 6.86 7.21 3.23
N ALA A 74 6.12 7.61 2.20
CA ALA A 74 5.22 8.78 2.23
C ALA A 74 4.10 8.61 3.26
N ILE A 75 3.54 7.40 3.37
CA ILE A 75 2.49 7.10 4.36
C ILE A 75 3.01 7.25 5.79
N ILE A 76 4.20 6.74 6.08
CA ILE A 76 4.81 6.84 7.41
C ILE A 76 5.21 8.28 7.71
N LEU A 77 6.03 8.89 6.84
CA LEU A 77 6.57 10.24 7.03
C LEU A 77 5.48 11.30 7.03
N GLY A 78 4.41 11.11 6.26
CA GLY A 78 3.27 12.01 6.24
C GLY A 78 2.62 12.21 7.61
N GLY A 79 2.70 11.21 8.49
CA GLY A 79 2.26 11.33 9.87
C GLY A 79 3.11 12.26 10.74
N LEU A 80 4.36 12.52 10.35
CA LEU A 80 5.32 13.33 11.08
C LEU A 80 5.41 14.79 10.58
N LEU A 81 4.88 15.09 9.39
CA LEU A 81 5.09 16.36 8.69
C LEU A 81 4.01 17.43 8.98
N GLY A 82 3.17 17.24 9.99
CA GLY A 82 2.12 18.21 10.34
C GLY A 82 1.18 18.49 9.17
N ALA A 83 0.93 19.77 8.86
CA ALA A 83 -0.01 20.17 7.81
C ALA A 83 0.39 19.66 6.40
N ALA A 84 1.68 19.71 6.06
CA ALA A 84 2.18 19.17 4.79
C ALA A 84 2.04 17.67 4.70
N GLY A 85 2.01 16.99 5.84
CA GLY A 85 1.87 15.55 5.93
C GLY A 85 0.55 15.02 5.37
N HIS A 86 -0.51 15.81 5.38
CA HIS A 86 -1.79 15.41 4.78
C HIS A 86 -1.66 15.20 3.27
N LEU A 87 -0.96 16.11 2.58
CA LEU A 87 -0.72 15.97 1.15
C LEU A 87 0.17 14.76 0.86
N VAL A 88 1.27 14.63 1.59
CA VAL A 88 2.22 13.50 1.44
C VAL A 88 1.52 12.16 1.67
N THR A 89 0.69 12.05 2.71
CA THR A 89 -0.11 10.85 2.98
C THR A 89 -1.08 10.53 1.86
N ARG A 90 -1.79 11.54 1.33
CA ARG A 90 -2.76 11.35 0.24
C ARG A 90 -2.08 10.90 -1.06
N LEU A 91 -0.93 11.48 -1.37
CA LEU A 91 -0.14 11.06 -2.54
C LEU A 91 0.36 9.63 -2.38
N GLY A 92 0.87 9.28 -1.20
CA GLY A 92 1.28 7.90 -0.89
C GLY A 92 0.11 6.92 -0.99
N GLY A 93 -1.03 7.24 -0.38
CA GLY A 93 -2.23 6.42 -0.46
C GLY A 93 -2.76 6.27 -1.88
N GLY A 94 -2.77 7.35 -2.66
CA GLY A 94 -3.14 7.30 -4.08
C GLY A 94 -2.22 6.40 -4.89
N ALA A 95 -0.91 6.47 -4.65
CA ALA A 95 0.06 5.59 -5.28
C ALA A 95 -0.19 4.11 -4.93
N VAL A 96 -0.49 3.80 -3.67
CA VAL A 96 -0.86 2.44 -3.25
C VAL A 96 -2.09 1.94 -4.00
N VAL A 97 -3.13 2.75 -4.10
CA VAL A 97 -4.35 2.38 -4.85
C VAL A 97 -4.04 2.05 -6.30
N VAL A 98 -3.25 2.89 -6.97
CA VAL A 98 -2.86 2.68 -8.37
C VAL A 98 -2.04 1.41 -8.53
N ILE A 99 -1.01 1.21 -7.70
CA ILE A 99 -0.13 0.04 -7.74
C ILE A 99 -0.93 -1.24 -7.47
N MET A 100 -1.78 -1.25 -6.45
CA MET A 100 -2.58 -2.44 -6.10
C MET A 100 -3.64 -2.75 -7.14
N THR A 101 -4.28 -1.74 -7.72
CA THR A 101 -5.23 -1.95 -8.83
C THR A 101 -4.54 -2.57 -10.03
N GLY A 102 -3.35 -2.07 -10.37
CA GLY A 102 -2.51 -2.66 -11.42
C GLY A 102 -2.11 -4.11 -11.10
N ALA A 103 -1.72 -4.38 -9.85
CA ALA A 103 -1.34 -5.72 -9.41
C ALA A 103 -2.52 -6.71 -9.51
N PHE A 104 -3.73 -6.30 -9.14
CA PHE A 104 -4.93 -7.11 -9.33
C PHE A 104 -5.17 -7.43 -10.80
N TYR A 105 -5.12 -6.42 -11.64
CA TYR A 105 -5.42 -6.58 -13.07
C TYR A 105 -4.38 -7.45 -13.78
N LEU A 106 -3.10 -7.25 -13.49
CA LEU A 106 -2.01 -7.88 -14.24
C LEU A 106 -1.55 -9.22 -13.66
N ALA A 107 -1.56 -9.37 -12.34
CA ALA A 107 -0.94 -10.51 -11.68
C ALA A 107 -1.93 -11.39 -10.91
N HIS A 108 -3.01 -10.83 -10.42
CA HIS A 108 -3.88 -11.47 -9.45
C HIS A 108 -5.38 -11.30 -9.78
N SER A 109 -5.72 -11.24 -11.05
CA SER A 109 -7.11 -11.09 -11.49
C SER A 109 -8.04 -12.22 -11.02
N ASP A 110 -7.48 -13.41 -10.77
CA ASP A 110 -8.18 -14.55 -10.19
C ASP A 110 -8.39 -14.45 -8.67
N TRP A 111 -7.73 -13.50 -8.00
CA TRP A 111 -7.83 -13.34 -6.55
C TRP A 111 -8.99 -12.46 -6.10
N PHE A 112 -9.63 -11.77 -7.04
CA PHE A 112 -10.76 -10.90 -6.71
C PHE A 112 -11.91 -11.71 -6.12
N ILE A 113 -12.36 -11.33 -4.93
CA ILE A 113 -13.41 -12.01 -4.16
C ILE A 113 -13.06 -13.49 -3.81
N THR A 114 -11.79 -13.80 -3.63
CA THR A 114 -11.32 -15.10 -3.15
C THR A 114 -10.64 -14.95 -1.78
N PRO A 115 -10.50 -16.08 -1.01
CA PRO A 115 -9.74 -16.03 0.26
C PRO A 115 -8.31 -15.49 0.11
N LYS A 116 -7.69 -15.64 -1.06
CA LYS A 116 -6.35 -15.13 -1.34
C LYS A 116 -6.26 -13.60 -1.19
N LEU A 117 -7.32 -12.87 -1.51
CA LEU A 117 -7.39 -11.42 -1.30
C LEU A 117 -7.16 -11.06 0.18
N PHE A 118 -7.80 -11.78 1.10
CA PHE A 118 -7.69 -11.52 2.53
C PHE A 118 -6.35 -11.94 3.13
N MET A 119 -5.60 -12.77 2.42
CA MET A 119 -4.28 -13.23 2.83
C MET A 119 -3.13 -12.45 2.19
N SER A 120 -3.44 -11.39 1.47
CA SER A 120 -2.48 -10.57 0.75
C SER A 120 -2.57 -9.10 1.13
N GLU A 121 -1.49 -8.36 0.89
CA GLU A 121 -1.45 -6.92 1.11
C GLU A 121 -2.36 -6.12 0.18
N GLN A 122 -2.87 -6.71 -0.88
CA GLN A 122 -3.85 -6.07 -1.77
C GLN A 122 -5.14 -5.67 -1.03
N ILE A 123 -5.46 -6.33 0.09
CA ILE A 123 -6.61 -5.94 0.91
C ILE A 123 -6.49 -4.51 1.42
N PHE A 124 -5.28 -3.98 1.55
CA PHE A 124 -5.07 -2.61 2.01
C PHE A 124 -5.66 -1.55 1.09
N ILE A 125 -6.00 -1.90 -0.16
CA ILE A 125 -6.70 -0.99 -1.06
C ILE A 125 -8.04 -0.53 -0.47
N PHE A 126 -8.68 -1.37 0.32
CA PHE A 126 -9.96 -1.06 0.96
C PHE A 126 -9.80 -0.23 2.24
N ALA A 127 -8.59 -0.11 2.77
CA ALA A 127 -8.27 0.71 3.94
C ALA A 127 -7.94 2.17 3.58
N LEU A 128 -7.81 2.46 2.31
CA LEU A 128 -7.40 3.77 1.78
C LEU A 128 -8.58 4.54 1.19
#